data_3f9a4b5d2b0e5a0c0359b069a7476a10
#
_entry.id   3f9a4b5d2b0e5a0c0359b069a7476a10
#
_cell.length_a   1.000
_cell.length_b   1.000
_cell.length_c   1.000
_cell.angle_alpha   90.00
_cell.angle_beta   90.00
_cell.angle_gamma   90.00
#
_symmetry.space_group_name_H-M   'P 1'
#
loop_
_entity.id
_entity.type
_entity.pdbx_description
1 polymer ?
#
loop_
_entity_poly.entity_id
_entity_poly.type
_entity_poly.pdbx_seq_one_letter_code
_entity_poly.pdbx_strand_id
1 'polypeptide(L)'
;WYKACIEPFMRGPIAAFNVQSIDGFLIRLVTGPEELDNWFPLVPSIAHRVVRIVSVAGLFVGAFWLFRRAARARPSAGVAPRDYLEFSIVLLIALVSTPVSWTHYYLLLLLPCGLYLSGRLALPDDGVTRRLFWASWLLSALPVVSPPAEPEWLAEILSRTVVSAWLFGGFLMLAALARGAFAAVAAPAPAAAKV
;
A
#
# COMPACT_ATOMS: atom_id res chain seq x y z
N TRP A 1 12.65 10.88 -23.87
CA TRP A 1 11.55 10.57 -22.93
C TRP A 1 12.10 10.32 -21.52
N TYR A 2 13.06 9.39 -21.30
CA TYR A 2 13.61 9.08 -19.99
C TYR A 2 14.12 10.31 -19.23
N LYS A 3 14.99 11.12 -19.85
CA LYS A 3 15.57 12.33 -19.24
C LYS A 3 14.54 13.40 -18.87
N ALA A 4 13.44 13.49 -19.63
CA ALA A 4 12.41 14.50 -19.39
C ALA A 4 11.30 14.04 -18.42
N CYS A 5 10.97 12.73 -18.43
CA CYS A 5 9.79 12.22 -17.75
C CYS A 5 10.09 11.32 -16.55
N ILE A 6 11.27 10.71 -16.48
CA ILE A 6 11.59 9.74 -15.39
C ILE A 6 12.76 10.22 -14.53
N GLU A 7 13.86 10.63 -15.16
CA GLU A 7 15.08 11.03 -14.44
C GLU A 7 14.85 12.08 -13.35
N PRO A 8 14.03 13.13 -13.53
CA PRO A 8 13.74 14.08 -12.46
C PRO A 8 13.17 13.43 -11.21
N PHE A 9 12.25 12.46 -11.39
CA PHE A 9 11.59 11.76 -10.28
C PHE A 9 12.49 10.71 -9.60
N MET A 10 13.59 10.34 -10.20
CA MET A 10 14.58 9.44 -9.60
C MET A 10 15.61 10.17 -8.75
N ARG A 11 15.69 11.50 -8.82
CA ARG A 11 16.69 12.31 -8.10
C ARG A 11 16.39 12.46 -6.62
N GLY A 12 15.12 12.30 -6.20
CA GLY A 12 14.70 12.40 -4.81
C GLY A 12 13.20 12.25 -4.61
N PRO A 13 12.74 12.21 -3.35
CA PRO A 13 11.33 12.17 -3.02
C PRO A 13 10.64 13.49 -3.37
N ILE A 14 9.34 13.40 -3.65
CA ILE A 14 8.47 14.53 -3.94
C ILE A 14 7.44 14.63 -2.82
N ALA A 15 7.32 15.82 -2.19
CA ALA A 15 6.38 16.07 -1.10
C ALA A 15 4.94 16.33 -1.57
N ALA A 16 4.73 16.57 -2.86
CA ALA A 16 3.45 16.99 -3.43
C ALA A 16 2.26 16.18 -2.88
N PHE A 17 1.14 16.86 -2.66
CA PHE A 17 -0.04 16.33 -1.99
C PHE A 17 -0.62 15.06 -2.62
N ASN A 18 -0.48 14.90 -3.92
CA ASN A 18 -1.00 13.74 -4.66
C ASN A 18 0.00 12.58 -4.80
N VAL A 19 1.19 12.66 -4.20
CA VAL A 19 2.16 11.55 -4.12
C VAL A 19 1.83 10.68 -2.92
N GLN A 20 1.28 9.51 -3.16
CA GLN A 20 0.74 8.59 -2.15
C GLN A 20 1.63 7.35 -1.99
N SER A 21 2.91 7.58 -1.71
CA SER A 21 3.92 6.52 -1.50
C SER A 21 4.56 6.64 -0.11
N ILE A 22 5.24 5.57 0.29
CA ILE A 22 6.09 5.60 1.50
C ILE A 22 7.09 6.76 1.41
N ASP A 23 7.71 6.95 0.25
CA ASP A 23 8.72 7.99 0.03
C ASP A 23 8.12 9.41 0.18
N GLY A 24 6.96 9.66 -0.46
CA GLY A 24 6.23 10.90 -0.33
C GLY A 24 5.74 11.18 1.09
N PHE A 25 5.28 10.16 1.81
CA PHE A 25 4.88 10.28 3.21
C PHE A 25 6.08 10.64 4.11
N LEU A 26 7.20 9.92 3.97
CA LEU A 26 8.38 10.15 4.79
C LEU A 26 8.97 11.55 4.59
N ILE A 27 8.95 12.09 3.36
CA ILE A 27 9.44 13.44 3.13
C ILE A 27 8.50 14.49 3.74
N ARG A 28 7.17 14.30 3.68
CA ARG A 28 6.19 15.18 4.33
C ARG A 28 6.30 15.22 5.85
N LEU A 29 6.84 14.18 6.48
CA LEU A 29 7.08 14.19 7.93
C LEU A 29 8.15 15.20 8.35
N VAL A 30 9.05 15.59 7.45
CA VAL A 30 10.22 16.42 7.73
C VAL A 30 10.20 17.76 6.97
N THR A 31 9.19 17.98 6.12
CA THR A 31 8.98 19.24 5.38
C THR A 31 7.72 19.92 5.86
N GLY A 32 7.59 21.22 5.58
CA GLY A 32 6.39 21.99 5.89
C GLY A 32 5.29 21.84 4.84
N PRO A 33 4.08 22.36 5.13
CA PRO A 33 2.95 22.32 4.21
C PRO A 33 3.18 23.09 2.90
N GLU A 34 4.10 24.04 2.86
CA GLU A 34 4.50 24.79 1.66
C GLU A 34 5.09 23.90 0.55
N GLU A 35 5.63 22.74 0.92
CA GLU A 35 6.18 21.79 -0.05
C GLU A 35 5.11 20.92 -0.72
N LEU A 36 3.85 21.00 -0.32
CA LEU A 36 2.78 20.17 -0.89
C LEU A 36 2.44 20.53 -2.34
N ASP A 37 2.69 21.76 -2.75
CA ASP A 37 2.50 22.24 -4.12
C ASP A 37 3.82 22.23 -4.90
N ASN A 38 4.90 21.74 -4.28
CA ASN A 38 6.20 21.60 -4.92
C ASN A 38 6.32 20.22 -5.58
N TRP A 39 6.44 20.21 -6.90
CA TRP A 39 6.55 19.00 -7.74
C TRP A 39 8.00 18.61 -8.04
N PHE A 40 8.96 19.34 -7.48
CA PHE A 40 10.37 19.05 -7.69
C PHE A 40 10.89 18.07 -6.62
N PRO A 41 11.85 17.20 -7.02
CA PRO A 41 12.48 16.30 -6.07
C PRO A 41 13.25 17.06 -4.99
N LEU A 42 13.06 16.66 -3.75
CA LEU A 42 13.80 17.17 -2.60
C LEU A 42 15.02 16.29 -2.32
N VAL A 43 16.01 16.86 -1.65
CA VAL A 43 17.22 16.12 -1.26
C VAL A 43 16.93 15.35 0.04
N PRO A 44 16.83 13.99 0.01
CA PRO A 44 16.53 13.24 1.21
C PRO A 44 17.72 13.14 2.14
N SER A 45 17.47 13.21 3.45
CA SER A 45 18.46 12.93 4.48
C SER A 45 18.88 11.43 4.44
N ILE A 46 20.01 11.11 5.08
CA ILE A 46 20.45 9.72 5.24
C ILE A 46 19.40 8.91 6.03
N ALA A 47 18.82 9.50 7.08
CA ALA A 47 17.77 8.86 7.88
C ALA A 47 16.54 8.52 7.00
N HIS A 48 16.10 9.45 6.16
CA HIS A 48 15.00 9.21 5.21
C HIS A 48 15.30 8.00 4.31
N ARG A 49 16.49 7.95 3.70
CA ARG A 49 16.89 6.84 2.82
C ARG A 49 16.90 5.51 3.53
N VAL A 50 17.44 5.47 4.75
CA VAL A 50 17.49 4.25 5.56
C VAL A 50 16.09 3.78 5.91
N VAL A 51 15.23 4.66 6.44
CA VAL A 51 13.86 4.31 6.81
C VAL A 51 13.06 3.82 5.59
N ARG A 52 13.19 4.49 4.45
CA ARG A 52 12.57 4.05 3.20
C ARG A 52 13.01 2.65 2.79
N ILE A 53 14.34 2.41 2.73
CA ILE A 53 14.90 1.10 2.32
C ILE A 53 14.41 0.02 3.28
N VAL A 54 14.48 0.24 4.59
CA VAL A 54 14.04 -0.73 5.59
C VAL A 54 12.54 -1.01 5.46
N SER A 55 11.71 0.02 5.29
CA SER A 55 10.26 -0.14 5.13
C SER A 55 9.92 -0.94 3.88
N VAL A 56 10.48 -0.57 2.74
CA VAL A 56 10.23 -1.26 1.45
C VAL A 56 10.77 -2.69 1.49
N ALA A 57 12.01 -2.89 1.93
CA ALA A 57 12.59 -4.23 2.08
C ALA A 57 11.77 -5.10 3.05
N GLY A 58 11.31 -4.53 4.15
CA GLY A 58 10.45 -5.23 5.12
C GLY A 58 9.15 -5.72 4.50
N LEU A 59 8.50 -4.92 3.66
CA LEU A 59 7.29 -5.33 2.93
C LEU A 59 7.57 -6.49 1.97
N PHE A 60 8.64 -6.42 1.18
CA PHE A 60 8.99 -7.49 0.23
C PHE A 60 9.40 -8.78 0.95
N VAL A 61 10.24 -8.68 1.99
CA VAL A 61 10.67 -9.83 2.79
C VAL A 61 9.47 -10.47 3.51
N GLY A 62 8.59 -9.65 4.09
CA GLY A 62 7.36 -10.12 4.73
C GLY A 62 6.44 -10.86 3.77
N ALA A 63 6.20 -10.30 2.59
CA ALA A 63 5.40 -10.94 1.54
C ALA A 63 6.04 -12.25 1.06
N PHE A 64 7.35 -12.24 0.78
CA PHE A 64 8.08 -13.44 0.36
C PHE A 64 8.00 -14.56 1.42
N TRP A 65 8.22 -14.23 2.69
CA TRP A 65 8.09 -15.18 3.78
C TRP A 65 6.67 -15.75 3.87
N LEU A 66 5.66 -14.89 3.77
CA LEU A 66 4.25 -15.26 3.81
C LEU A 66 3.89 -16.21 2.67
N PHE A 67 4.30 -15.89 1.44
CA PHE A 67 4.05 -16.72 0.26
C PHE A 67 4.75 -18.07 0.35
N ARG A 68 6.01 -18.10 0.79
CA ARG A 68 6.73 -19.37 1.00
C ARG A 68 6.04 -20.24 2.05
N ARG A 69 5.54 -19.63 3.13
CA ARG A 69 4.84 -20.38 4.17
C ARG A 69 3.50 -20.92 3.66
N ALA A 70 2.76 -20.11 2.92
CA ALA A 70 1.51 -20.53 2.29
C ALA A 70 1.71 -21.63 1.24
N ALA A 71 2.80 -21.56 0.46
CA ALA A 71 3.15 -22.59 -0.52
C ALA A 71 3.44 -23.97 0.10
N ARG A 72 4.07 -23.97 1.25
CA ARG A 72 4.37 -25.22 1.99
C ARG A 72 3.13 -25.84 2.64
N ALA A 73 2.17 -25.01 3.03
CA ALA A 73 0.98 -25.50 3.70
C ALA A 73 0.00 -26.21 2.75
N ARG A 74 -0.06 -25.80 1.49
CA ARG A 74 -0.97 -26.38 0.48
C ARG A 74 -0.39 -26.31 -0.93
N PRO A 75 0.18 -27.39 -1.47
CA PRO A 75 0.46 -27.50 -2.89
C PRO A 75 -0.87 -27.54 -3.65
N SER A 76 -1.13 -26.57 -4.50
CA SER A 76 -2.36 -26.54 -5.31
C SER A 76 -2.05 -26.77 -6.78
N ALA A 77 -2.86 -27.58 -7.42
CA ALA A 77 -2.89 -27.70 -8.88
C ALA A 77 -3.94 -26.72 -9.43
N GLY A 78 -3.51 -25.80 -10.31
CA GLY A 78 -4.39 -24.83 -10.96
C GLY A 78 -4.39 -23.43 -10.33
N VAL A 79 -4.98 -22.44 -11.04
CA VAL A 79 -5.16 -21.07 -10.55
C VAL A 79 -6.15 -21.08 -9.40
N ALA A 80 -5.66 -20.80 -8.20
CA ALA A 80 -6.45 -20.84 -6.97
C ALA A 80 -6.79 -19.43 -6.48
N PRO A 81 -7.80 -19.27 -5.59
CA PRO A 81 -8.07 -18.01 -4.91
C PRO A 81 -6.83 -17.40 -4.21
N ARG A 82 -5.85 -18.23 -3.92
CA ARG A 82 -4.55 -17.85 -3.41
C ARG A 82 -3.77 -16.98 -4.39
N ASP A 83 -3.76 -17.32 -5.69
CA ASP A 83 -2.99 -16.58 -6.69
C ASP A 83 -3.51 -15.14 -6.82
N TYR A 84 -4.83 -14.95 -6.73
CA TYR A 84 -5.44 -13.63 -6.68
C TYR A 84 -5.02 -12.84 -5.44
N LEU A 85 -4.89 -13.52 -4.32
CA LEU A 85 -4.47 -12.91 -3.04
C LEU A 85 -2.99 -12.50 -3.12
N GLU A 86 -2.11 -13.39 -3.56
CA GLU A 86 -0.67 -13.12 -3.71
C GLU A 86 -0.43 -12.00 -4.72
N PHE A 87 -1.11 -12.03 -5.86
CA PHE A 87 -1.05 -10.97 -6.86
C PHE A 87 -1.50 -9.61 -6.28
N SER A 88 -2.61 -9.58 -5.54
CA SER A 88 -3.12 -8.36 -4.92
C SER A 88 -2.15 -7.79 -3.89
N ILE A 89 -1.47 -8.64 -3.11
CA ILE A 89 -0.43 -8.21 -2.15
C ILE A 89 0.76 -7.60 -2.89
N VAL A 90 1.26 -8.26 -3.94
CA VAL A 90 2.39 -7.74 -4.75
C VAL A 90 2.03 -6.41 -5.39
N LEU A 91 0.84 -6.30 -5.97
CA LEU A 91 0.34 -5.07 -6.57
C LEU A 91 0.34 -3.90 -5.58
N LEU A 92 -0.17 -4.13 -4.37
CA LEU A 92 -0.20 -3.11 -3.33
C LEU A 92 1.19 -2.74 -2.82
N ILE A 93 2.07 -3.71 -2.62
CA ILE A 93 3.46 -3.42 -2.25
C ILE A 93 4.13 -2.57 -3.33
N ALA A 94 3.97 -2.92 -4.59
CA ALA A 94 4.49 -2.12 -5.69
C ALA A 94 3.93 -0.70 -5.67
N LEU A 95 2.62 -0.55 -5.46
CA LEU A 95 1.93 0.74 -5.41
C LEU A 95 2.48 1.64 -4.30
N VAL A 96 2.57 1.14 -3.05
CA VAL A 96 3.01 1.96 -1.91
C VAL A 96 4.53 2.18 -1.89
N SER A 97 5.32 1.31 -2.53
CA SER A 97 6.78 1.37 -2.55
C SER A 97 7.35 2.18 -3.72
N THR A 98 6.56 2.43 -4.76
CA THR A 98 6.98 3.24 -5.91
C THR A 98 7.31 4.66 -5.44
N PRO A 99 8.49 5.22 -5.76
CA PRO A 99 8.92 6.53 -5.26
C PRO A 99 7.91 7.64 -5.56
N VAL A 100 7.28 7.57 -6.73
CA VAL A 100 6.23 8.51 -7.16
C VAL A 100 4.98 7.71 -7.46
N SER A 101 4.16 7.48 -6.44
CA SER A 101 2.83 6.87 -6.60
C SER A 101 1.78 7.95 -6.58
N TRP A 102 1.31 8.34 -7.76
CA TRP A 102 0.26 9.32 -7.92
C TRP A 102 -1.10 8.78 -7.48
N THR A 103 -1.99 9.64 -7.03
CA THR A 103 -3.35 9.25 -6.63
C THR A 103 -4.08 8.39 -7.68
N HIS A 104 -3.94 8.71 -8.96
CA HIS A 104 -4.60 7.93 -10.01
C HIS A 104 -4.09 6.48 -10.13
N TYR A 105 -2.88 6.15 -9.64
CA TYR A 105 -2.43 4.75 -9.57
C TYR A 105 -3.23 3.93 -8.57
N TYR A 106 -3.88 4.57 -7.60
CA TYR A 106 -4.76 3.89 -6.65
C TYR A 106 -6.05 3.35 -7.28
N LEU A 107 -6.34 3.68 -8.53
CA LEU A 107 -7.35 2.96 -9.33
C LEU A 107 -7.04 1.46 -9.42
N LEU A 108 -5.78 1.06 -9.25
CA LEU A 108 -5.38 -0.34 -9.17
C LEU A 108 -6.01 -1.07 -7.97
N LEU A 109 -6.45 -0.35 -6.91
CA LEU A 109 -7.22 -0.94 -5.81
C LEU A 109 -8.59 -1.47 -6.24
N LEU A 110 -9.13 -1.02 -7.37
CA LEU A 110 -10.37 -1.57 -7.91
C LEU A 110 -10.26 -3.08 -8.18
N LEU A 111 -9.06 -3.58 -8.49
CA LEU A 111 -8.86 -5.00 -8.72
C LEU A 111 -9.06 -5.84 -7.44
N PRO A 112 -8.32 -5.63 -6.33
CA PRO A 112 -8.59 -6.37 -5.10
C PRO A 112 -9.99 -6.11 -4.56
N CYS A 113 -10.57 -4.91 -4.75
CA CYS A 113 -11.96 -4.63 -4.41
C CYS A 113 -12.94 -5.50 -5.20
N GLY A 114 -12.79 -5.57 -6.51
CA GLY A 114 -13.64 -6.40 -7.37
C GLY A 114 -13.51 -7.90 -7.06
N LEU A 115 -12.27 -8.36 -6.78
CA LEU A 115 -12.02 -9.75 -6.38
C LEU A 115 -12.64 -10.06 -5.01
N TYR A 116 -12.63 -9.14 -4.06
CA TYR A 116 -13.28 -9.30 -2.76
C TYR A 116 -14.81 -9.36 -2.93
N LEU A 117 -15.40 -8.40 -3.60
CA LEU A 117 -16.85 -8.33 -3.80
C LEU A 117 -17.41 -9.51 -4.61
N SER A 118 -16.60 -10.08 -5.51
CA SER A 118 -16.95 -11.30 -6.26
C SER A 118 -16.69 -12.61 -5.49
N GLY A 119 -16.23 -12.53 -4.23
CA GLY A 119 -15.92 -13.70 -3.40
C GLY A 119 -14.70 -14.50 -3.89
N ARG A 120 -13.86 -13.93 -4.76
CA ARG A 120 -12.68 -14.61 -5.33
C ARG A 120 -11.42 -14.47 -4.48
N LEU A 121 -11.40 -13.56 -3.48
CA LEU A 121 -10.31 -13.47 -2.51
C LEU A 121 -10.59 -14.39 -1.32
N ALA A 122 -9.61 -15.23 -0.99
CA ALA A 122 -9.66 -16.09 0.20
C ALA A 122 -9.35 -15.27 1.47
N LEU A 123 -10.28 -14.38 1.86
CA LEU A 123 -10.17 -13.59 3.08
C LEU A 123 -11.02 -14.21 4.19
N PRO A 124 -10.61 -14.07 5.47
CA PRO A 124 -11.47 -14.46 6.60
C PRO A 124 -12.77 -13.65 6.58
N ASP A 125 -13.89 -14.33 6.76
CA ASP A 125 -15.19 -13.68 6.95
C ASP A 125 -15.37 -13.27 8.42
N ASP A 126 -14.59 -12.28 8.85
CA ASP A 126 -14.65 -11.72 10.19
C ASP A 126 -14.80 -10.19 10.17
N GLY A 127 -15.29 -9.65 11.31
CA GLY A 127 -15.55 -8.21 11.44
C GLY A 127 -14.27 -7.35 11.35
N VAL A 128 -13.09 -7.90 11.63
CA VAL A 128 -11.81 -7.16 11.53
C VAL A 128 -11.41 -7.00 10.07
N THR A 129 -11.40 -8.11 9.32
CA THR A 129 -11.05 -8.08 7.88
C THR A 129 -12.00 -7.17 7.11
N ARG A 130 -13.31 -7.27 7.38
CA ARG A 130 -14.32 -6.41 6.76
C ARG A 130 -14.11 -4.93 7.09
N ARG A 131 -13.81 -4.59 8.36
CA ARG A 131 -13.52 -3.20 8.76
C ARG A 131 -12.26 -2.66 8.09
N LEU A 132 -11.17 -3.43 8.06
CA LEU A 132 -9.93 -3.04 7.39
C LEU A 132 -10.18 -2.76 5.90
N PHE A 133 -10.93 -3.64 5.24
CA PHE A 133 -11.27 -3.49 3.83
C PHE A 133 -12.06 -2.21 3.55
N TRP A 134 -13.16 -1.99 4.27
CA TRP A 134 -14.01 -0.82 4.06
C TRP A 134 -13.34 0.48 4.50
N ALA A 135 -12.55 0.48 5.58
CA ALA A 135 -11.77 1.62 5.99
C ALA A 135 -10.70 1.98 4.94
N SER A 136 -10.04 0.97 4.35
CA SER A 136 -9.13 1.17 3.23
C SER A 136 -9.82 1.89 2.06
N TRP A 137 -10.98 1.36 1.66
CA TRP A 137 -11.74 1.92 0.55
C TRP A 137 -12.18 3.36 0.84
N LEU A 138 -12.70 3.61 2.06
CA LEU A 138 -13.11 4.95 2.49
C LEU A 138 -11.95 5.95 2.44
N LEU A 139 -10.78 5.58 2.98
CA LEU A 139 -9.59 6.45 2.96
C LEU A 139 -9.12 6.72 1.52
N SER A 140 -9.18 5.72 0.64
CA SER A 140 -8.79 5.88 -0.77
C SER A 140 -9.85 6.58 -1.62
N ALA A 141 -11.04 6.86 -1.07
CA ALA A 141 -12.08 7.65 -1.71
C ALA A 141 -12.09 9.12 -1.25
N LEU A 142 -11.29 9.47 -0.23
CA LEU A 142 -11.20 10.86 0.23
C LEU A 142 -10.57 11.73 -0.87
N PRO A 143 -11.09 12.97 -1.05
CA PRO A 143 -10.45 13.90 -1.96
C PRO A 143 -9.05 14.25 -1.43
N VAL A 144 -8.05 14.13 -2.29
CA VAL A 144 -6.69 14.54 -1.98
C VAL A 144 -6.50 15.96 -2.52
N VAL A 145 -6.46 16.90 -1.59
CA VAL A 145 -6.29 18.33 -1.86
C VAL A 145 -5.22 18.88 -0.96
N SER A 146 -4.57 19.95 -1.40
CA SER A 146 -3.69 20.73 -0.52
C SER A 146 -4.51 21.32 0.62
N PRO A 147 -4.10 21.17 1.89
CA PRO A 147 -4.80 21.76 3.01
C PRO A 147 -4.75 23.30 2.96
N PRO A 148 -5.70 24.01 3.60
CA PRO A 148 -5.64 25.45 3.72
C PRO A 148 -4.38 25.88 4.46
N ALA A 149 -3.77 26.99 4.04
CA ALA A 149 -2.54 27.47 4.65
C ALA A 149 -2.73 27.94 6.13
N GLU A 150 -3.94 28.36 6.48
CA GLU A 150 -4.26 28.84 7.83
C GLU A 150 -5.41 28.06 8.47
N PRO A 151 -5.36 27.85 9.78
CA PRO A 151 -4.23 28.14 10.66
C PRO A 151 -3.05 27.16 10.44
N GLU A 152 -1.82 27.64 10.55
CA GLU A 152 -0.58 26.92 10.23
C GLU A 152 -0.49 25.55 10.93
N TRP A 153 -0.83 25.47 12.22
CA TRP A 153 -0.82 24.20 12.96
C TRP A 153 -1.75 23.14 12.34
N LEU A 154 -2.89 23.58 11.80
CA LEU A 154 -3.83 22.67 11.15
C LEU A 154 -3.28 22.21 9.80
N ALA A 155 -2.73 23.12 9.01
CA ALA A 155 -2.06 22.80 7.75
C ALA A 155 -0.94 21.77 7.96
N GLU A 156 -0.15 21.94 9.03
CA GLU A 156 0.93 21.04 9.39
C GLU A 156 0.43 19.62 9.77
N ILE A 157 -0.63 19.52 10.58
CA ILE A 157 -1.25 18.23 10.92
C ILE A 157 -1.84 17.56 9.66
N LEU A 158 -2.59 18.31 8.87
CA LEU A 158 -3.26 17.76 7.69
C LEU A 158 -2.26 17.29 6.62
N SER A 159 -1.16 18.03 6.42
CA SER A 159 -0.10 17.66 5.49
C SER A 159 0.56 16.32 5.83
N ARG A 160 0.70 16.03 7.11
CA ARG A 160 1.30 14.78 7.62
C ARG A 160 0.30 13.61 7.75
N THR A 161 -0.99 13.87 7.73
CA THR A 161 -2.03 12.86 7.99
C THR A 161 -3.01 12.69 6.84
N VAL A 162 -3.95 13.62 6.68
CA VAL A 162 -5.07 13.51 5.73
C VAL A 162 -4.56 13.50 4.29
N VAL A 163 -3.54 14.27 3.98
CA VAL A 163 -2.89 14.26 2.66
C VAL A 163 -2.35 12.87 2.31
N SER A 164 -2.00 12.03 3.29
CA SER A 164 -1.52 10.66 3.09
C SER A 164 -2.62 9.59 3.22
N ALA A 165 -3.89 9.98 3.21
CA ALA A 165 -5.02 9.07 3.46
C ALA A 165 -5.03 7.86 2.50
N TRP A 166 -4.69 8.05 1.24
CA TRP A 166 -4.67 6.98 0.25
C TRP A 166 -3.56 5.97 0.52
N LEU A 167 -2.38 6.44 0.95
CA LEU A 167 -1.31 5.56 1.40
C LEU A 167 -1.76 4.70 2.59
N PHE A 168 -2.40 5.32 3.58
CA PHE A 168 -2.95 4.59 4.73
C PHE A 168 -4.05 3.61 4.31
N GLY A 169 -4.89 4.01 3.35
CA GLY A 169 -5.85 3.11 2.71
C GLY A 169 -5.16 1.88 2.10
N GLY A 170 -4.07 2.10 1.35
CA GLY A 170 -3.24 1.02 0.80
C GLY A 170 -2.70 0.08 1.87
N PHE A 171 -2.21 0.60 3.00
CA PHE A 171 -1.75 -0.23 4.12
C PHE A 171 -2.88 -1.01 4.80
N LEU A 172 -4.06 -0.43 4.97
CA LEU A 172 -5.20 -1.16 5.53
C LEU A 172 -5.66 -2.29 4.61
N MET A 173 -5.67 -2.07 3.29
CA MET A 173 -5.93 -3.12 2.31
C MET A 173 -4.88 -4.22 2.40
N LEU A 174 -3.60 -3.85 2.45
CA LEU A 174 -2.50 -4.80 2.59
C LEU A 174 -2.63 -5.64 3.87
N ALA A 175 -3.03 -5.01 4.99
CA ALA A 175 -3.30 -5.72 6.24
C ALA A 175 -4.47 -6.70 6.11
N ALA A 176 -5.55 -6.34 5.44
CA ALA A 176 -6.68 -7.24 5.17
C ALA A 176 -6.24 -8.45 4.32
N LEU A 177 -5.47 -8.22 3.25
CA LEU A 177 -4.95 -9.28 2.39
C LEU A 177 -3.96 -10.19 3.14
N ALA A 178 -3.06 -9.63 3.94
CA ALA A 178 -2.12 -10.40 4.76
C ALA A 178 -2.85 -11.32 5.74
N ARG A 179 -3.96 -10.86 6.36
CA ARG A 179 -4.81 -11.72 7.21
C ARG A 179 -5.36 -12.92 6.44
N GLY A 180 -5.77 -12.74 5.19
CA GLY A 180 -6.20 -13.83 4.31
C GLY A 180 -5.08 -14.86 4.08
N ALA A 181 -3.88 -14.40 3.80
CA ALA A 181 -2.73 -15.26 3.59
C ALA A 181 -2.34 -16.01 4.89
N PHE A 182 -2.41 -15.38 6.06
CA PHE A 182 -2.19 -16.05 7.35
C PHE A 182 -3.27 -17.10 7.66
N ALA A 183 -4.53 -16.80 7.40
CA ALA A 183 -5.64 -17.74 7.61
C ALA A 183 -5.51 -18.98 6.72
N ALA A 184 -5.07 -18.79 5.46
CA ALA A 184 -4.81 -19.88 4.55
C ALA A 184 -3.69 -20.83 5.03
N VAL A 185 -2.71 -20.29 5.76
CA VAL A 185 -1.63 -21.08 6.39
C VAL A 185 -2.13 -21.85 7.62
N ALA A 186 -3.01 -21.24 8.40
CA ALA A 186 -3.50 -21.81 9.66
C ALA A 186 -4.58 -22.89 9.47
N ALA A 187 -5.25 -22.94 8.33
CA ALA A 187 -6.32 -23.91 8.10
C ALA A 187 -5.76 -25.36 8.00
N PRO A 188 -6.34 -26.32 8.72
CA PRO A 188 -5.88 -27.72 8.67
C PRO A 188 -5.97 -28.27 7.23
N ALA A 189 -5.03 -29.17 6.88
CA ALA A 189 -5.09 -29.88 5.61
C ALA A 189 -6.41 -30.64 5.51
N PRO A 190 -7.10 -30.66 4.36
CA PRO A 190 -8.27 -31.48 4.18
C PRO A 190 -7.91 -32.93 4.52
N ALA A 191 -8.72 -33.57 5.37
CA ALA A 191 -8.55 -34.98 5.68
C ALA A 191 -8.51 -35.75 4.36
N ALA A 192 -7.47 -36.57 4.14
CA ALA A 192 -7.38 -37.40 2.94
C ALA A 192 -8.68 -38.19 2.82
N ALA A 193 -9.42 -37.97 1.75
CA ALA A 193 -10.59 -38.76 1.46
C ALA A 193 -10.12 -40.23 1.43
N LYS A 194 -10.61 -41.03 2.36
CA LYS A 194 -10.37 -42.47 2.33
C LYS A 194 -11.10 -43.00 1.09
N VAL A 195 -10.32 -43.36 0.09
CA VAL A 195 -10.77 -44.08 -1.10
C VAL A 195 -11.08 -45.52 -0.71
#